data_896cef53cef15bd85886cc1e5edc585f
#
_entry.id   896cef53cef15bd85886cc1e5edc585f
#
_cell.length_a   1.000
_cell.length_b   1.000
_cell.length_c   1.000
_cell.angle_alpha   90.00
_cell.angle_beta   90.00
_cell.angle_gamma   90.00
#
_symmetry.space_group_name_H-M   'P 1'
#
loop_
_entity.id
_entity.type
_entity.pdbx_description
1 polymer ?
#
loop_
_entity_poly.entity_id
_entity_poly.type
_entity_poly.pdbx_seq_one_letter_code
_entity_poly.pdbx_strand_id
1 'polypeptide(L)'
;MKKALIYFCLSFTQIGLWAQDLHFSQVDQIPLLVNPALTGSEAQIRAGINYRNQWKSLASPFQTMAAGFDARLQKNKRRNDGFFALGLQVYNDQTGDLSIRTSQVSLSGAYHLSLGRNSTLGLGIYAGFGQRSIDGNNGRWGNQYNGLAYDPSILNGEPMPSAQFSFKDAGAGALYRYRKNNAGSQSWVVHSATVGLGFFHVNRPMYSFLSNDSERLWMRYSIFGSAEISMKNTKTALIPLVFYQQQKTSHELVYGASYRYYLKGSLSGKSASNNFLSFGLYNRWKDAMIGKVGFQLNQYQFNISYDFTISGLSDLAKTQGAFELSFCYLLGK
;
A
#
# COMPACT_ATOMS: atom_id res chain seq x y z
N MET A 1 18.89 20.04 44.15
CA MET A 1 19.34 19.62 42.81
C MET A 1 18.83 18.26 42.39
N LYS A 2 18.74 17.23 43.23
CA LYS A 2 18.26 15.88 42.82
C LYS A 2 16.78 15.83 42.44
N LYS A 3 15.88 16.69 42.99
CA LYS A 3 14.46 16.76 42.67
C LYS A 3 14.18 17.42 41.28
N ALA A 4 15.00 18.38 40.85
CA ALA A 4 14.88 19.03 39.55
C ALA A 4 15.27 18.09 38.38
N LEU A 5 16.19 17.13 38.62
CA LEU A 5 16.59 16.15 37.63
C LEU A 5 15.51 15.10 37.36
N ILE A 6 14.70 14.76 38.38
CA ILE A 6 13.58 13.81 38.26
C ILE A 6 12.44 14.42 37.42
N TYR A 7 12.16 15.70 37.61
CA TYR A 7 11.14 16.40 36.79
C TYR A 7 11.57 16.61 35.33
N PHE A 8 12.88 16.74 35.07
CA PHE A 8 13.40 16.85 33.71
C PHE A 8 13.36 15.49 32.97
N CYS A 9 13.51 14.36 33.64
CA CYS A 9 13.37 13.03 33.02
C CYS A 9 11.91 12.63 32.77
N LEU A 10 10.93 13.16 33.51
CA LEU A 10 9.51 12.88 33.32
C LEU A 10 8.85 13.69 32.18
N SER A 11 9.53 14.71 31.68
CA SER A 11 8.98 15.57 30.61
C SER A 11 9.23 15.04 29.18
N PHE A 12 9.92 13.89 29.02
CA PHE A 12 10.36 13.40 27.70
C PHE A 12 9.59 12.19 27.14
N THR A 13 8.48 11.78 27.76
CA THR A 13 7.72 10.60 27.30
C THR A 13 6.29 10.91 26.87
N GLN A 14 6.11 11.91 26.05
CA GLN A 14 4.92 11.94 25.16
C GLN A 14 5.35 11.38 23.80
N ILE A 15 5.62 10.08 23.73
CA ILE A 15 5.63 9.34 22.48
C ILE A 15 4.15 9.20 22.10
N GLY A 16 3.64 10.17 21.36
CA GLY A 16 2.32 10.06 20.77
C GLY A 16 2.27 8.80 19.92
N LEU A 17 1.53 7.79 20.35
CA LEU A 17 1.19 6.63 19.54
C LEU A 17 0.31 7.11 18.39
N TRP A 18 0.90 7.29 17.23
CA TRP A 18 0.23 7.78 16.04
C TRP A 18 -0.30 6.58 15.26
N ALA A 19 -1.61 6.44 15.18
CA ALA A 19 -2.23 5.45 14.33
C ALA A 19 -1.91 5.80 12.86
N GLN A 20 -1.10 4.97 12.22
CA GLN A 20 -0.83 5.02 10.78
C GLN A 20 -1.87 4.18 10.07
N ASP A 21 -2.22 4.59 8.85
CA ASP A 21 -3.00 3.77 7.94
C ASP A 21 -2.17 2.56 7.47
N LEU A 22 -2.84 1.54 6.94
CA LEU A 22 -2.15 0.34 6.46
C LEU A 22 -1.12 0.68 5.37
N HIS A 23 0.00 -0.02 5.36
CA HIS A 23 1.02 0.15 4.35
C HIS A 23 1.52 -1.21 3.82
N PHE A 24 1.94 -1.22 2.56
CA PHE A 24 2.57 -2.36 1.90
C PHE A 24 3.90 -1.95 1.32
N SER A 25 4.87 -2.86 1.33
CA SER A 25 6.17 -2.64 0.69
C SER A 25 6.07 -2.77 -0.83
N GLN A 26 5.16 -3.61 -1.32
CA GLN A 26 4.87 -3.78 -2.75
C GLN A 26 3.83 -2.77 -3.24
N VAL A 27 4.15 -1.48 -3.16
CA VAL A 27 3.25 -0.36 -3.50
C VAL A 27 2.66 -0.47 -4.91
N ASP A 28 3.42 -0.99 -5.86
CA ASP A 28 3.02 -1.21 -7.25
C ASP A 28 1.97 -2.33 -7.42
N GLN A 29 1.77 -3.17 -6.39
CA GLN A 29 0.83 -4.28 -6.45
C GLN A 29 -0.56 -3.94 -5.87
N ILE A 30 -0.70 -2.79 -5.24
CA ILE A 30 -1.94 -2.34 -4.58
C ILE A 30 -2.44 -0.98 -5.10
N PRO A 31 -2.56 -0.77 -6.43
CA PRO A 31 -2.77 0.57 -7.00
C PRO A 31 -3.99 1.29 -6.46
N LEU A 32 -5.09 0.60 -6.14
CA LEU A 32 -6.32 1.24 -5.64
C LEU A 32 -6.15 1.81 -4.22
N LEU A 33 -5.22 1.27 -3.42
CA LEU A 33 -4.86 1.81 -2.10
C LEU A 33 -3.82 2.96 -2.19
N VAL A 34 -3.19 3.10 -3.35
CA VAL A 34 -2.21 4.17 -3.62
C VAL A 34 -2.87 5.40 -4.20
N ASN A 35 -3.77 5.22 -5.18
CA ASN A 35 -4.43 6.33 -5.86
C ASN A 35 -5.69 5.83 -6.58
N PRO A 36 -6.89 6.39 -6.31
CA PRO A 36 -8.12 5.99 -7.01
C PRO A 36 -8.07 6.20 -8.53
N ALA A 37 -7.29 7.16 -9.03
CA ALA A 37 -7.11 7.36 -10.46
C ALA A 37 -6.30 6.25 -11.15
N LEU A 38 -5.68 5.33 -10.41
CA LEU A 38 -5.03 4.15 -10.98
C LEU A 38 -6.02 3.05 -11.40
N THR A 39 -7.30 3.17 -11.04
CA THR A 39 -8.37 2.25 -11.46
C THR A 39 -8.39 2.10 -12.98
N GLY A 40 -8.25 0.86 -13.49
CA GLY A 40 -8.22 0.53 -14.92
C GLY A 40 -7.01 1.05 -15.69
N SER A 41 -6.03 1.66 -15.02
CA SER A 41 -4.91 2.29 -15.71
C SER A 41 -3.90 1.28 -16.27
N GLU A 42 -3.75 0.12 -15.67
CA GLU A 42 -2.68 -0.84 -15.99
C GLU A 42 -3.08 -1.84 -17.09
N ALA A 43 -4.25 -2.46 -16.95
CA ALA A 43 -4.75 -3.50 -17.84
C ALA A 43 -6.23 -3.29 -18.19
N GLN A 44 -6.79 -4.05 -19.11
CA GLN A 44 -8.23 -4.04 -19.37
C GLN A 44 -9.01 -4.62 -18.19
N ILE A 45 -8.50 -5.72 -17.61
CA ILE A 45 -8.98 -6.32 -16.38
C ILE A 45 -7.76 -6.63 -15.52
N ARG A 46 -7.82 -6.25 -14.26
CA ARG A 46 -6.83 -6.58 -13.24
C ARG A 46 -7.53 -7.18 -12.03
N ALA A 47 -7.01 -8.28 -11.51
CA ALA A 47 -7.41 -8.85 -10.22
C ALA A 47 -6.14 -9.17 -9.44
N GLY A 48 -6.04 -8.74 -8.19
CA GLY A 48 -4.84 -8.92 -7.38
C GLY A 48 -5.16 -9.24 -5.93
N ILE A 49 -4.31 -10.04 -5.31
CA ILE A 49 -4.34 -10.38 -3.88
C ILE A 49 -2.96 -10.12 -3.31
N ASN A 50 -2.92 -9.47 -2.16
CA ASN A 50 -1.70 -9.17 -1.42
C ASN A 50 -1.84 -9.64 0.02
N TYR A 51 -0.78 -10.26 0.53
CA TYR A 51 -0.67 -10.67 1.93
C TYR A 51 0.64 -10.14 2.51
N ARG A 52 0.55 -9.50 3.67
CA ARG A 52 1.69 -9.00 4.45
C ARG A 52 1.64 -9.57 5.86
N ASN A 53 2.79 -10.00 6.35
CA ASN A 53 2.98 -10.42 7.73
C ASN A 53 4.24 -9.74 8.28
N GLN A 54 4.10 -8.98 9.37
CA GLN A 54 5.17 -8.19 9.95
C GLN A 54 5.38 -8.54 11.42
N TRP A 55 6.65 -8.58 11.85
CA TRP A 55 7.09 -8.77 13.23
C TRP A 55 6.60 -10.04 13.92
N LYS A 56 6.52 -11.14 13.18
CA LYS A 56 6.12 -12.46 13.70
C LYS A 56 6.95 -12.94 14.89
N SER A 57 8.18 -12.42 15.06
CA SER A 57 9.13 -12.84 16.11
C SER A 57 9.05 -12.00 17.39
N LEU A 58 8.37 -10.86 17.39
CA LEU A 58 8.39 -9.91 18.52
C LEU A 58 7.14 -9.95 19.39
N ALA A 59 5.98 -10.11 18.78
CA ALA A 59 4.67 -10.03 19.42
C ALA A 59 3.63 -10.73 18.56
N SER A 60 2.35 -10.54 18.86
CA SER A 60 1.27 -10.91 17.93
C SER A 60 1.48 -10.22 16.58
N PRO A 61 1.61 -10.97 15.49
CA PRO A 61 2.02 -10.44 14.20
C PRO A 61 0.99 -9.44 13.66
N PHE A 62 1.49 -8.42 12.96
CA PHE A 62 0.67 -7.56 12.14
C PHE A 62 0.39 -8.28 10.83
N GLN A 63 -0.87 -8.54 10.54
CA GLN A 63 -1.29 -9.26 9.35
C GLN A 63 -2.23 -8.40 8.52
N THR A 64 -1.85 -8.16 7.28
CA THR A 64 -2.65 -7.38 6.34
C THR A 64 -2.93 -8.21 5.09
N MET A 65 -4.19 -8.27 4.71
CA MET A 65 -4.64 -8.87 3.45
C MET A 65 -5.39 -7.82 2.64
N ALA A 66 -5.11 -7.77 1.36
CA ALA A 66 -5.83 -6.89 0.44
C ALA A 66 -6.14 -7.63 -0.86
N ALA A 67 -7.34 -7.42 -1.39
CA ALA A 67 -7.76 -7.90 -2.70
C ALA A 67 -8.35 -6.76 -3.50
N GLY A 68 -7.91 -6.61 -4.76
CA GLY A 68 -8.36 -5.57 -5.65
C GLY A 68 -8.78 -6.14 -7.00
N PHE A 69 -9.84 -5.58 -7.55
CA PHE A 69 -10.30 -5.85 -8.90
C PHE A 69 -10.60 -4.54 -9.59
N ASP A 70 -10.13 -4.36 -10.81
CA ASP A 70 -10.48 -3.22 -11.62
C ASP A 70 -10.60 -3.59 -13.10
N ALA A 71 -11.51 -2.90 -13.79
CA ALA A 71 -11.82 -3.16 -15.20
C ALA A 71 -12.16 -1.88 -15.95
N ARG A 72 -11.70 -1.83 -17.20
CA ARG A 72 -12.13 -0.80 -18.16
C ARG A 72 -13.48 -1.14 -18.73
N LEU A 73 -14.40 -0.18 -18.71
CA LEU A 73 -15.78 -0.39 -19.20
C LEU A 73 -15.90 -0.27 -20.72
N GLN A 74 -14.94 0.33 -21.39
CA GLN A 74 -15.04 0.68 -22.80
C GLN A 74 -14.24 -0.26 -23.70
N LYS A 75 -14.93 -0.97 -24.59
CA LYS A 75 -14.37 -1.88 -25.61
C LYS A 75 -13.98 -1.20 -26.93
N ASN A 76 -14.46 0.02 -27.21
CA ASN A 76 -14.32 0.62 -28.53
C ASN A 76 -12.93 1.22 -28.76
N LYS A 77 -12.09 0.48 -29.47
CA LYS A 77 -10.75 0.91 -29.94
C LYS A 77 -10.78 2.04 -30.99
N ARG A 78 -11.96 2.46 -31.49
CA ARG A 78 -12.08 3.43 -32.59
C ARG A 78 -12.14 4.89 -32.15
N ARG A 79 -12.41 5.18 -30.88
CA ARG A 79 -12.40 6.54 -30.33
C ARG A 79 -11.27 6.70 -29.32
N ASN A 80 -10.34 7.56 -29.64
CA ASN A 80 -9.18 7.89 -28.80
C ASN A 80 -9.51 8.90 -27.68
N ASP A 81 -10.78 9.06 -27.35
CA ASP A 81 -11.25 10.18 -26.49
C ASP A 81 -11.10 9.89 -24.99
N GLY A 82 -10.81 8.64 -24.61
CA GLY A 82 -10.69 8.22 -23.22
C GLY A 82 -11.52 6.98 -22.91
N PHE A 83 -11.47 6.54 -21.63
CA PHE A 83 -12.27 5.40 -21.15
C PHE A 83 -12.63 5.55 -19.68
N PHE A 84 -13.75 4.96 -19.29
CA PHE A 84 -14.16 4.77 -17.90
C PHE A 84 -13.62 3.44 -17.36
N ALA A 85 -13.36 3.42 -16.07
CA ALA A 85 -12.97 2.22 -15.34
C ALA A 85 -13.66 2.18 -13.99
N LEU A 86 -13.95 0.95 -13.52
CA LEU A 86 -14.47 0.68 -12.19
C LEU A 86 -13.52 -0.25 -11.46
N GLY A 87 -13.45 -0.09 -10.15
CA GLY A 87 -12.65 -0.92 -9.27
C GLY A 87 -13.35 -1.25 -7.96
N LEU A 88 -13.03 -2.39 -7.42
CA LEU A 88 -13.42 -2.88 -6.10
C LEU A 88 -12.15 -3.21 -5.33
N GLN A 89 -12.05 -2.71 -4.10
CA GLN A 89 -10.95 -2.99 -3.19
C GLN A 89 -11.52 -3.46 -1.86
N VAL A 90 -10.95 -4.54 -1.34
CA VAL A 90 -11.23 -5.04 0.01
C VAL A 90 -9.91 -5.20 0.73
N TYR A 91 -9.85 -4.80 1.99
CA TYR A 91 -8.72 -5.15 2.85
C TYR A 91 -9.17 -5.52 4.26
N ASN A 92 -8.32 -6.29 4.92
CA ASN A 92 -8.42 -6.63 6.32
C ASN A 92 -7.03 -6.49 6.93
N ASP A 93 -6.93 -5.69 7.98
CA ASP A 93 -5.72 -5.45 8.75
C ASP A 93 -5.95 -5.86 10.20
N GLN A 94 -5.05 -6.66 10.75
CA GLN A 94 -5.12 -7.10 12.15
C GLN A 94 -3.79 -6.78 12.84
N THR A 95 -3.89 -6.19 14.02
CA THR A 95 -2.74 -5.59 14.71
C THR A 95 -2.75 -5.92 16.19
N GLY A 96 -1.61 -6.43 16.68
CA GLY A 96 -1.29 -6.54 18.10
C GLY A 96 -2.12 -7.54 18.89
N ASP A 97 -1.82 -7.63 20.20
CA ASP A 97 -2.39 -8.62 21.14
C ASP A 97 -3.89 -8.44 21.36
N LEU A 98 -4.39 -7.21 21.31
CA LEU A 98 -5.82 -6.90 21.37
C LEU A 98 -6.59 -7.20 20.08
N SER A 99 -5.92 -7.81 19.10
CA SER A 99 -6.52 -8.17 17.81
C SER A 99 -7.33 -7.01 17.20
N ILE A 100 -6.76 -5.79 17.25
CA ILE A 100 -7.38 -4.63 16.60
C ILE A 100 -7.48 -4.92 15.12
N ARG A 101 -8.71 -5.01 14.62
CA ARG A 101 -9.00 -5.36 13.23
C ARG A 101 -9.66 -4.18 12.53
N THR A 102 -9.16 -3.86 11.34
CA THR A 102 -9.80 -2.91 10.44
C THR A 102 -10.12 -3.62 9.12
N SER A 103 -11.40 -3.67 8.76
CA SER A 103 -11.86 -4.22 7.49
C SER A 103 -12.54 -3.13 6.69
N GLN A 104 -12.22 -3.01 5.41
CA GLN A 104 -12.85 -2.01 4.54
C GLN A 104 -13.12 -2.60 3.16
N VAL A 105 -14.27 -2.24 2.61
CA VAL A 105 -14.61 -2.43 1.21
C VAL A 105 -14.80 -1.07 0.57
N SER A 106 -14.25 -0.88 -0.63
CA SER A 106 -14.37 0.37 -1.35
C SER A 106 -14.59 0.14 -2.84
N LEU A 107 -15.41 1.00 -3.44
CA LEU A 107 -15.64 1.09 -4.87
C LEU A 107 -14.94 2.32 -5.40
N SER A 108 -14.24 2.19 -6.51
CA SER A 108 -13.57 3.30 -7.20
C SER A 108 -14.08 3.42 -8.63
N GLY A 109 -14.15 4.65 -9.10
CA GLY A 109 -14.44 4.98 -10.49
C GLY A 109 -13.40 5.95 -11.01
N ALA A 110 -12.90 5.74 -12.22
CA ALA A 110 -11.95 6.63 -12.84
C ALA A 110 -12.31 6.90 -14.31
N TYR A 111 -12.01 8.11 -14.76
CA TYR A 111 -12.04 8.47 -16.17
C TYR A 111 -10.64 8.83 -16.65
N HIS A 112 -10.21 8.20 -17.73
CA HIS A 112 -8.91 8.40 -18.36
C HIS A 112 -9.09 9.12 -19.68
N LEU A 113 -8.70 10.39 -19.75
CA LEU A 113 -8.73 11.23 -20.94
C LEU A 113 -7.44 11.06 -21.73
N SER A 114 -7.52 10.73 -23.00
CA SER A 114 -6.37 10.68 -23.90
C SER A 114 -6.01 12.10 -24.34
N LEU A 115 -4.83 12.60 -23.95
CA LEU A 115 -4.29 13.90 -24.35
C LEU A 115 -3.50 13.84 -25.66
N GLY A 116 -3.58 12.73 -26.38
CA GLY A 116 -2.87 12.47 -27.61
C GLY A 116 -2.46 11.00 -27.73
N ARG A 117 -1.49 10.70 -28.63
CA ARG A 117 -1.11 9.30 -28.92
C ARG A 117 -0.42 8.57 -27.76
N ASN A 118 0.26 9.32 -26.89
CA ASN A 118 1.17 8.75 -25.89
C ASN A 118 0.84 9.21 -24.45
N SER A 119 -0.08 10.15 -24.26
CA SER A 119 -0.35 10.76 -22.96
C SER A 119 -1.79 10.57 -22.53
N THR A 120 -2.01 10.28 -21.25
CA THR A 120 -3.31 10.09 -20.66
C THR A 120 -3.36 10.83 -19.32
N LEU A 121 -4.44 11.56 -19.08
CA LEU A 121 -4.78 12.15 -17.80
C LEU A 121 -5.91 11.34 -17.18
N GLY A 122 -5.72 10.83 -15.98
CA GLY A 122 -6.73 10.10 -15.23
C GLY A 122 -7.22 10.91 -14.04
N LEU A 123 -8.53 10.89 -13.81
CA LEU A 123 -9.16 11.39 -12.58
C LEU A 123 -9.97 10.25 -11.99
N GLY A 124 -9.90 10.07 -10.68
CA GLY A 124 -10.58 8.99 -9.99
C GLY A 124 -11.14 9.43 -8.66
N ILE A 125 -12.21 8.76 -8.26
CA ILE A 125 -12.84 8.90 -6.94
C ILE A 125 -13.05 7.51 -6.35
N TYR A 126 -13.15 7.43 -5.03
CA TYR A 126 -13.64 6.22 -4.38
C TYR A 126 -14.58 6.55 -3.23
N ALA A 127 -15.45 5.57 -2.91
CA ALA A 127 -16.26 5.55 -1.71
C ALA A 127 -16.12 4.19 -1.05
N GLY A 128 -15.99 4.17 0.27
CA GLY A 128 -15.77 2.97 1.06
C GLY A 128 -16.62 2.91 2.30
N PHE A 129 -16.78 1.68 2.80
CA PHE A 129 -17.36 1.38 4.09
C PHE A 129 -16.36 0.51 4.85
N GLY A 130 -16.01 0.95 6.07
CA GLY A 130 -15.08 0.27 6.94
C GLY A 130 -15.69 -0.02 8.30
N GLN A 131 -15.15 -1.05 8.94
CA GLN A 131 -15.44 -1.44 10.31
C GLN A 131 -14.12 -1.63 11.04
N ARG A 132 -14.05 -1.11 12.26
CA ARG A 132 -12.92 -1.36 13.16
C ARG A 132 -13.43 -2.01 14.43
N SER A 133 -12.74 -3.04 14.89
CA SER A 133 -13.06 -3.79 16.11
C SER A 133 -11.82 -4.00 16.96
N ILE A 134 -12.04 -4.14 18.26
CA ILE A 134 -11.05 -4.51 19.27
C ILE A 134 -11.61 -5.63 20.12
N ASP A 135 -10.77 -6.62 20.42
CA ASP A 135 -11.13 -7.71 21.33
C ASP A 135 -10.39 -7.53 22.66
N GLY A 136 -11.08 -6.92 23.62
CA GLY A 136 -10.54 -6.67 24.95
C GLY A 136 -10.26 -7.94 25.76
N ASN A 137 -10.89 -9.07 25.40
CA ASN A 137 -10.70 -10.33 26.12
C ASN A 137 -9.34 -10.98 25.87
N ASN A 138 -8.70 -10.66 24.76
CA ASN A 138 -7.37 -11.17 24.40
C ASN A 138 -6.22 -10.38 25.04
N GLY A 139 -6.54 -9.26 25.71
CA GLY A 139 -5.57 -8.41 26.38
C GLY A 139 -5.04 -9.03 27.67
N ARG A 140 -3.79 -8.71 28.00
CA ARG A 140 -3.21 -8.97 29.32
C ARG A 140 -3.03 -7.65 30.04
N TRP A 141 -3.71 -7.52 31.17
CA TRP A 141 -3.78 -6.28 31.90
C TRP A 141 -2.99 -6.35 33.21
N GLY A 142 -2.37 -5.26 33.62
CA GLY A 142 -1.57 -5.21 34.84
C GLY A 142 -2.37 -5.60 36.09
N ASN A 143 -3.68 -5.29 36.13
CA ASN A 143 -4.59 -5.66 37.23
C ASN A 143 -4.81 -7.17 37.35
N GLN A 144 -4.51 -7.95 36.33
CA GLN A 144 -4.63 -9.41 36.30
C GLN A 144 -3.36 -10.12 36.81
N TYR A 145 -2.45 -9.38 37.42
CA TYR A 145 -1.27 -9.96 38.08
C TYR A 145 -1.57 -10.21 39.56
N ASN A 146 -1.54 -11.47 39.99
CA ASN A 146 -1.88 -11.90 41.37
C ASN A 146 -0.71 -11.81 42.35
N GLY A 147 0.40 -11.17 41.97
CA GLY A 147 1.63 -11.06 42.75
C GLY A 147 2.70 -12.11 42.40
N LEU A 148 2.31 -13.18 41.70
CA LEU A 148 3.21 -14.27 41.26
C LEU A 148 3.17 -14.46 39.73
N ALA A 149 1.97 -14.44 39.15
CA ALA A 149 1.76 -14.68 37.74
C ALA A 149 0.53 -13.95 37.22
N TYR A 150 0.37 -13.93 35.88
CA TYR A 150 -0.85 -13.51 35.21
C TYR A 150 -1.98 -14.52 35.49
N ASP A 151 -3.11 -14.01 35.94
CA ASP A 151 -4.32 -14.79 36.23
C ASP A 151 -5.51 -14.22 35.43
N PRO A 152 -5.95 -14.92 34.38
CA PRO A 152 -7.05 -14.45 33.52
C PRO A 152 -8.42 -14.45 34.23
N SER A 153 -8.55 -15.07 35.41
CA SER A 153 -9.79 -15.07 36.18
C SER A 153 -10.02 -13.74 36.94
N ILE A 154 -8.96 -12.97 37.15
CA ILE A 154 -9.04 -11.64 37.75
C ILE A 154 -9.65 -10.68 36.74
N LEU A 155 -10.66 -9.91 37.16
CA LEU A 155 -11.26 -8.86 36.34
C LEU A 155 -10.18 -7.84 35.92
N ASN A 156 -10.13 -7.54 34.64
CA ASN A 156 -9.14 -6.61 34.08
C ASN A 156 -9.29 -5.16 34.58
N GLY A 157 -10.48 -4.80 35.08
CA GLY A 157 -10.77 -3.46 35.59
C GLY A 157 -10.81 -2.35 34.51
N GLU A 158 -10.57 -2.71 33.25
CA GLU A 158 -10.59 -1.77 32.15
C GLU A 158 -12.00 -1.68 31.54
N PRO A 159 -12.51 -0.48 31.28
CA PRO A 159 -13.84 -0.29 30.69
C PRO A 159 -13.81 -0.56 29.16
N MET A 160 -13.03 -1.54 28.70
CA MET A 160 -12.93 -1.91 27.30
C MET A 160 -13.64 -3.24 27.04
N PRO A 161 -14.96 -3.23 26.89
CA PRO A 161 -15.63 -4.39 26.28
C PRO A 161 -15.16 -4.54 24.85
N SER A 162 -15.33 -5.72 24.26
CA SER A 162 -15.19 -5.90 22.81
C SER A 162 -16.00 -4.84 22.11
N ALA A 163 -15.32 -3.86 21.52
CA ALA A 163 -15.95 -2.69 20.93
C ALA A 163 -15.75 -2.70 19.43
N GLN A 164 -16.75 -2.21 18.71
CA GLN A 164 -16.66 -2.04 17.27
C GLN A 164 -17.37 -0.77 16.83
N PHE A 165 -16.87 -0.17 15.77
CA PHE A 165 -17.55 0.93 15.09
C PHE A 165 -17.38 0.81 13.57
N SER A 166 -18.27 1.46 12.84
CA SER A 166 -18.24 1.52 11.39
C SER A 166 -18.06 2.96 10.92
N PHE A 167 -17.42 3.12 9.78
CA PHE A 167 -17.17 4.43 9.19
C PHE A 167 -17.35 4.39 7.66
N LYS A 168 -17.72 5.54 7.10
CA LYS A 168 -17.78 5.76 5.65
C LYS A 168 -16.57 6.56 5.23
N ASP A 169 -15.96 6.18 4.15
CA ASP A 169 -14.73 6.75 3.66
C ASP A 169 -14.88 7.23 2.21
N ALA A 170 -14.19 8.29 1.86
CA ALA A 170 -14.19 8.82 0.51
C ALA A 170 -12.85 9.45 0.18
N GLY A 171 -12.54 9.47 -1.12
CA GLY A 171 -11.33 10.11 -1.60
C GLY A 171 -11.33 10.31 -3.10
N ALA A 172 -10.25 10.92 -3.57
CA ALA A 172 -10.07 11.27 -4.97
C ALA A 172 -8.60 11.14 -5.39
N GLY A 173 -8.35 11.15 -6.68
CA GLY A 173 -6.99 11.12 -7.19
C GLY A 173 -6.88 11.65 -8.60
N ALA A 174 -5.65 11.99 -8.97
CA ALA A 174 -5.27 12.39 -10.31
C ALA A 174 -4.03 11.61 -10.75
N LEU A 175 -3.93 11.35 -12.04
CA LEU A 175 -2.88 10.55 -12.65
C LEU A 175 -2.49 11.14 -13.99
N TYR A 176 -1.21 11.30 -14.25
CA TYR A 176 -0.67 11.50 -15.58
C TYR A 176 0.16 10.28 -15.98
N ARG A 177 -0.12 9.73 -17.16
CA ARG A 177 0.61 8.61 -17.73
C ARG A 177 1.09 8.93 -19.13
N TYR A 178 2.37 8.69 -19.34
CA TYR A 178 3.00 8.65 -20.65
C TYR A 178 3.29 7.21 -21.04
N ARG A 179 2.94 6.80 -22.26
CA ARG A 179 3.27 5.48 -22.82
C ARG A 179 3.67 5.62 -24.29
N LYS A 180 4.88 5.22 -24.60
CA LYS A 180 5.40 5.26 -25.96
C LYS A 180 5.29 3.88 -26.61
N ASN A 181 4.59 3.78 -27.73
CA ASN A 181 4.35 2.51 -28.41
C ASN A 181 5.47 2.10 -29.35
N ASN A 182 6.37 3.01 -29.75
CA ASN A 182 7.45 2.74 -30.69
C ASN A 182 8.81 3.15 -30.10
N ALA A 183 9.82 2.27 -30.22
CA ALA A 183 11.20 2.62 -29.92
C ALA A 183 11.71 3.62 -30.97
N GLY A 184 12.07 4.81 -30.53
CA GLY A 184 12.78 5.77 -31.35
C GLY A 184 14.24 5.36 -31.63
N SER A 185 14.98 6.16 -32.34
CA SER A 185 16.42 5.96 -32.65
C SER A 185 17.35 6.13 -31.43
N GLN A 186 16.82 6.47 -30.25
CA GLN A 186 17.61 6.78 -29.05
C GLN A 186 18.19 5.52 -28.39
N SER A 187 19.35 5.64 -27.76
CA SER A 187 20.00 4.55 -27.02
C SER A 187 19.21 4.11 -25.79
N TRP A 188 18.53 5.05 -25.11
CA TRP A 188 17.62 4.80 -23.98
C TRP A 188 16.20 5.16 -24.37
N VAL A 189 15.25 4.31 -24.00
CA VAL A 189 13.83 4.49 -24.32
C VAL A 189 13.01 4.43 -23.03
N VAL A 190 12.28 5.51 -22.76
CA VAL A 190 11.22 5.52 -21.75
C VAL A 190 9.97 4.93 -22.40
N HIS A 191 9.59 3.71 -22.04
CA HIS A 191 8.40 3.03 -22.55
C HIS A 191 7.14 3.52 -21.88
N SER A 192 7.20 3.75 -20.59
CA SER A 192 6.10 4.34 -19.82
C SER A 192 6.62 5.13 -18.64
N ALA A 193 5.87 6.16 -18.28
CA ALA A 193 6.04 6.89 -17.03
C ALA A 193 4.66 7.22 -16.46
N THR A 194 4.52 7.12 -15.17
CA THR A 194 3.28 7.37 -14.45
C THR A 194 3.58 8.22 -13.23
N VAL A 195 2.83 9.30 -13.04
CA VAL A 195 2.88 10.14 -11.83
C VAL A 195 1.45 10.35 -11.37
N GLY A 196 1.19 10.26 -10.09
CA GLY A 196 -0.14 10.42 -9.55
C GLY A 196 -0.17 11.01 -8.15
N LEU A 197 -1.31 11.62 -7.84
CA LEU A 197 -1.65 12.20 -6.54
C LEU A 197 -2.94 11.55 -6.06
N GLY A 198 -2.94 11.05 -4.83
CA GLY A 198 -4.12 10.46 -4.18
C GLY A 198 -4.45 11.19 -2.89
N PHE A 199 -5.74 11.32 -2.62
CA PHE A 199 -6.29 11.90 -1.40
C PHE A 199 -7.31 10.93 -0.82
N PHE A 200 -7.07 10.46 0.40
CA PHE A 200 -7.89 9.50 1.11
C PHE A 200 -8.46 10.16 2.37
N HIS A 201 -9.59 9.64 2.86
CA HIS A 201 -10.26 10.12 4.07
C HIS A 201 -10.61 11.62 4.00
N VAL A 202 -11.02 12.11 2.82
CA VAL A 202 -11.33 13.53 2.62
C VAL A 202 -12.54 13.98 3.44
N ASN A 203 -13.45 13.05 3.74
CA ASN A 203 -14.62 13.28 4.60
C ASN A 203 -14.29 13.23 6.10
N ARG A 204 -13.05 12.87 6.48
CA ARG A 204 -12.57 12.77 7.88
C ARG A 204 -13.59 12.08 8.79
N PRO A 205 -13.93 10.80 8.55
CA PRO A 205 -14.95 10.11 9.30
C PRO A 205 -14.60 10.05 10.79
N MET A 206 -15.61 9.92 11.66
CA MET A 206 -15.41 9.62 13.08
C MET A 206 -14.69 8.27 13.20
N TYR A 207 -13.66 8.21 14.03
CA TYR A 207 -12.77 7.06 14.14
C TYR A 207 -12.34 6.81 15.59
N SER A 208 -13.32 6.53 16.43
CA SER A 208 -13.14 6.29 17.86
C SER A 208 -13.98 5.13 18.36
N PHE A 209 -13.47 4.37 19.34
CA PHE A 209 -14.21 3.37 20.07
C PHE A 209 -15.06 3.98 21.20
N LEU A 210 -14.81 5.22 21.57
CA LEU A 210 -15.50 5.93 22.65
C LEU A 210 -16.63 6.79 22.05
N SER A 211 -17.84 6.61 22.57
CA SER A 211 -19.04 7.31 22.07
C SER A 211 -19.01 8.83 22.25
N ASN A 212 -18.25 9.32 23.23
CA ASN A 212 -18.14 10.75 23.54
C ASN A 212 -16.90 11.41 22.94
N ASP A 213 -16.12 10.68 22.14
CA ASP A 213 -14.90 11.17 21.55
C ASP A 213 -15.15 11.73 20.14
N SER A 214 -14.57 12.87 19.85
CA SER A 214 -14.64 13.52 18.53
C SER A 214 -13.46 13.19 17.62
N GLU A 215 -12.68 12.15 17.93
CA GLU A 215 -11.54 11.76 17.11
C GLU A 215 -11.99 11.39 15.69
N ARG A 216 -11.27 11.98 14.72
CA ARG A 216 -11.52 11.77 13.30
C ARG A 216 -10.30 11.18 12.60
N LEU A 217 -10.56 10.32 11.64
CA LEU A 217 -9.51 9.83 10.76
C LEU A 217 -8.95 11.00 9.95
N TRP A 218 -7.63 11.20 10.03
CA TRP A 218 -6.95 12.27 9.32
C TRP A 218 -6.86 11.97 7.84
N MET A 219 -7.01 13.00 7.03
CA MET A 219 -6.77 12.90 5.59
C MET A 219 -5.35 12.41 5.32
N ARG A 220 -5.23 11.44 4.43
CA ARG A 220 -3.97 10.93 3.92
C ARG A 220 -3.81 11.35 2.46
N TYR A 221 -2.66 11.88 2.12
CA TYR A 221 -2.29 12.13 0.74
C TYR A 221 -1.10 11.27 0.32
N SER A 222 -1.09 10.90 -0.93
CA SER A 222 -0.05 10.07 -1.53
C SER A 222 0.46 10.68 -2.84
N ILE A 223 1.76 10.51 -3.09
CA ILE A 223 2.41 10.84 -4.35
C ILE A 223 3.06 9.56 -4.85
N PHE A 224 2.77 9.19 -6.08
CA PHE A 224 3.32 8.00 -6.71
C PHE A 224 3.99 8.37 -8.02
N GLY A 225 5.19 7.83 -8.26
CA GLY A 225 5.92 7.96 -9.50
C GLY A 225 6.61 6.67 -9.89
N SER A 226 6.47 6.25 -11.15
CA SER A 226 7.15 5.08 -11.69
C SER A 226 7.40 5.26 -13.19
N ALA A 227 8.50 4.70 -13.68
CA ALA A 227 8.81 4.68 -15.10
C ALA A 227 9.36 3.32 -15.51
N GLU A 228 9.20 2.94 -16.77
CA GLU A 228 9.83 1.78 -17.37
C GLU A 228 10.82 2.25 -18.45
N ILE A 229 12.10 2.01 -18.21
CA ILE A 229 13.21 2.51 -19.03
C ILE A 229 14.03 1.33 -19.50
N SER A 230 14.29 1.23 -20.80
CA SER A 230 15.18 0.21 -21.35
C SER A 230 16.18 0.79 -22.34
N MET A 231 17.23 0.03 -22.61
CA MET A 231 18.08 0.26 -23.77
C MET A 231 17.41 -0.29 -25.02
N LYS A 232 17.66 0.34 -26.16
CA LYS A 232 17.16 -0.11 -27.46
C LYS A 232 17.61 -1.55 -27.74
N ASN A 233 16.67 -2.37 -28.24
CA ASN A 233 16.89 -3.78 -28.62
C ASN A 233 17.37 -4.70 -27.47
N THR A 234 17.21 -4.30 -26.21
CA THR A 234 17.53 -5.17 -25.08
C THR A 234 16.28 -5.89 -24.55
N LYS A 235 16.53 -6.99 -23.85
CA LYS A 235 15.50 -7.74 -23.12
C LYS A 235 15.36 -7.26 -21.68
N THR A 236 15.89 -6.08 -21.37
CA THR A 236 15.99 -5.60 -20.00
C THR A 236 15.37 -4.23 -19.85
N ALA A 237 14.76 -3.98 -18.69
CA ALA A 237 14.28 -2.68 -18.30
C ALA A 237 14.60 -2.38 -16.83
N LEU A 238 14.84 -1.12 -16.54
CA LEU A 238 14.89 -0.59 -15.19
C LEU A 238 13.55 0.10 -14.88
N ILE A 239 12.98 -0.22 -13.74
CA ILE A 239 11.71 0.34 -13.29
C ILE A 239 11.95 1.09 -11.98
N PRO A 240 12.38 2.37 -12.01
CA PRO A 240 12.40 3.24 -10.85
C PRO A 240 10.98 3.48 -10.33
N LEU A 241 10.86 3.56 -9.00
CA LEU A 241 9.63 3.85 -8.30
C LEU A 241 9.93 4.77 -7.12
N VAL A 242 9.07 5.75 -6.92
CA VAL A 242 9.01 6.58 -5.73
C VAL A 242 7.57 6.65 -5.25
N PHE A 243 7.39 6.48 -3.97
CA PHE A 243 6.10 6.61 -3.30
C PHE A 243 6.27 7.40 -2.01
N TYR A 244 5.49 8.43 -1.86
CA TYR A 244 5.40 9.21 -0.64
C TYR A 244 3.97 9.25 -0.17
N GLN A 245 3.76 9.04 1.12
CA GLN A 245 2.47 9.29 1.74
C GLN A 245 2.65 10.01 3.06
N GLN A 246 1.62 10.81 3.42
CA GLN A 246 1.56 11.48 4.70
C GLN A 246 0.14 11.49 5.24
N GLN A 247 0.02 11.22 6.53
CA GLN A 247 -1.22 11.31 7.29
C GLN A 247 -0.91 12.00 8.61
N LYS A 248 -1.47 13.18 8.83
CA LYS A 248 -1.14 14.07 9.97
C LYS A 248 0.37 14.33 10.01
N THR A 249 1.08 13.89 11.04
CA THR A 249 2.54 14.01 11.21
C THR A 249 3.30 12.77 10.77
N SER A 250 2.61 11.65 10.57
CA SER A 250 3.22 10.43 10.06
C SER A 250 3.47 10.55 8.56
N HIS A 251 4.66 10.18 8.11
CA HIS A 251 5.03 10.18 6.71
C HIS A 251 5.85 8.94 6.38
N GLU A 252 5.71 8.47 5.17
CA GLU A 252 6.46 7.35 4.61
C GLU A 252 6.99 7.73 3.24
N LEU A 253 8.25 7.42 2.99
CA LEU A 253 8.89 7.56 1.69
C LEU A 253 9.51 6.22 1.30
N VAL A 254 9.02 5.62 0.22
CA VAL A 254 9.59 4.42 -0.40
C VAL A 254 10.16 4.81 -1.76
N TYR A 255 11.42 4.46 -2.01
CA TYR A 255 12.06 4.68 -3.29
C TYR A 255 13.03 3.55 -3.62
N GLY A 256 13.22 3.32 -4.90
CA GLY A 256 14.10 2.27 -5.37
C GLY A 256 13.85 1.93 -6.82
N ALA A 257 14.31 0.78 -7.26
CA ALA A 257 14.09 0.32 -8.62
C ALA A 257 14.03 -1.20 -8.69
N SER A 258 13.29 -1.71 -9.68
CA SER A 258 13.36 -3.10 -10.12
C SER A 258 14.08 -3.21 -11.45
N TYR A 259 14.95 -4.19 -11.56
CA TYR A 259 15.50 -4.67 -12.82
C TYR A 259 14.61 -5.77 -13.37
N ARG A 260 14.18 -5.65 -14.63
CA ARG A 260 13.29 -6.61 -15.29
C ARG A 260 13.99 -7.22 -16.50
N TYR A 261 13.94 -8.54 -16.61
CA TYR A 261 14.47 -9.32 -17.73
C TYR A 261 13.32 -10.02 -18.46
N TYR A 262 13.09 -9.68 -19.72
CA TYR A 262 12.05 -10.28 -20.58
C TYR A 262 12.51 -11.58 -21.18
N LEU A 263 11.74 -12.66 -20.97
CA LEU A 263 12.13 -14.03 -21.35
C LEU A 263 12.04 -14.27 -22.86
N LYS A 264 11.06 -13.65 -23.55
CA LYS A 264 10.86 -13.77 -25.00
C LYS A 264 10.67 -12.38 -25.60
N GLY A 265 11.28 -12.15 -26.79
CA GLY A 265 11.09 -10.92 -27.54
C GLY A 265 11.89 -9.73 -26.98
N SER A 266 11.63 -8.57 -27.56
CA SER A 266 12.12 -7.26 -27.13
C SER A 266 10.94 -6.45 -26.59
N LEU A 267 11.20 -5.45 -25.76
CA LEU A 267 10.19 -4.48 -25.29
C LEU A 267 9.50 -3.70 -26.42
N SER A 268 10.08 -3.74 -27.62
CA SER A 268 9.63 -2.97 -28.77
C SER A 268 9.38 -3.90 -29.97
N GLY A 269 8.21 -3.75 -30.61
CA GLY A 269 7.84 -4.44 -31.82
C GLY A 269 6.66 -5.40 -31.69
N LYS A 270 6.34 -6.11 -32.80
CA LYS A 270 5.21 -7.07 -32.88
C LYS A 270 5.36 -8.30 -31.98
N SER A 271 6.53 -8.50 -31.36
CA SER A 271 6.87 -9.66 -30.53
C SER A 271 7.11 -9.29 -29.06
N ALA A 272 6.51 -8.21 -28.58
CA ALA A 272 6.59 -7.84 -27.17
C ALA A 272 6.03 -8.97 -26.29
N SER A 273 6.84 -9.44 -25.36
CA SER A 273 6.46 -10.51 -24.43
C SER A 273 6.08 -9.92 -23.07
N ASN A 274 5.01 -10.42 -22.50
CA ASN A 274 4.64 -10.10 -21.12
C ASN A 274 5.37 -10.98 -20.09
N ASN A 275 6.19 -11.96 -20.55
CA ASN A 275 6.89 -12.89 -19.66
C ASN A 275 8.21 -12.28 -19.22
N PHE A 276 8.40 -12.11 -17.92
CA PHE A 276 9.61 -11.53 -17.36
C PHE A 276 9.94 -12.08 -15.98
N LEU A 277 11.22 -11.95 -15.60
CA LEU A 277 11.71 -12.03 -14.25
C LEU A 277 12.08 -10.62 -13.78
N SER A 278 11.89 -10.33 -12.50
CA SER A 278 12.24 -9.02 -11.92
C SER A 278 12.91 -9.18 -10.57
N PHE A 279 13.89 -8.31 -10.32
CA PHE A 279 14.59 -8.18 -9.05
C PHE A 279 14.54 -6.71 -8.66
N GLY A 280 14.06 -6.41 -7.47
CA GLY A 280 13.88 -5.06 -6.97
C GLY A 280 14.61 -4.82 -5.65
N LEU A 281 15.18 -3.63 -5.52
CA LEU A 281 15.71 -3.12 -4.27
C LEU A 281 15.10 -1.75 -4.00
N TYR A 282 14.51 -1.61 -2.81
CA TYR A 282 13.86 -0.37 -2.38
C TYR A 282 14.30 -0.01 -0.98
N ASN A 283 14.21 1.25 -0.65
CA ASN A 283 14.42 1.77 0.68
C ASN A 283 13.14 2.44 1.17
N ARG A 284 12.66 2.04 2.32
CA ARG A 284 11.69 2.79 3.10
C ARG A 284 12.51 3.66 4.06
N TRP A 285 12.46 4.96 3.82
CA TRP A 285 13.33 5.94 4.49
C TRP A 285 13.27 5.80 6.02
N LYS A 286 14.44 5.61 6.63
CA LYS A 286 14.63 5.42 8.08
C LYS A 286 13.93 4.20 8.70
N ASP A 287 13.38 3.28 7.91
CA ASP A 287 12.64 2.13 8.43
C ASP A 287 13.19 0.80 7.94
N ALA A 288 13.22 0.53 6.64
CA ALA A 288 13.61 -0.78 6.12
C ALA A 288 14.27 -0.73 4.73
N MET A 289 15.12 -1.72 4.46
CA MET A 289 15.54 -2.10 3.11
C MET A 289 14.63 -3.24 2.62
N ILE A 290 14.13 -3.13 1.38
CA ILE A 290 13.15 -4.06 0.81
C ILE A 290 13.79 -4.77 -0.37
N GLY A 291 13.90 -6.10 -0.29
CA GLY A 291 14.23 -6.97 -1.42
C GLY A 291 12.95 -7.52 -2.04
N LYS A 292 12.83 -7.45 -3.37
CA LYS A 292 11.67 -7.94 -4.12
C LYS A 292 12.11 -8.83 -5.26
N VAL A 293 11.44 -9.97 -5.43
CA VAL A 293 11.57 -10.87 -6.57
C VAL A 293 10.19 -11.08 -7.17
N GLY A 294 10.10 -11.04 -8.49
CA GLY A 294 8.83 -11.25 -9.17
C GLY A 294 9.01 -11.94 -10.51
N PHE A 295 7.97 -12.60 -10.96
CA PHE A 295 7.89 -13.13 -12.30
C PHE A 295 6.48 -12.95 -12.88
N GLN A 296 6.41 -12.79 -14.18
CA GLN A 296 5.16 -12.77 -14.93
C GLN A 296 5.21 -13.82 -16.04
N LEU A 297 4.18 -14.64 -16.11
CA LEU A 297 3.94 -15.61 -17.18
C LEU A 297 2.55 -15.33 -17.76
N ASN A 298 2.52 -14.87 -19.00
CA ASN A 298 1.31 -14.45 -19.71
C ASN A 298 0.54 -13.39 -18.92
N GLN A 299 -0.63 -13.76 -18.38
CA GLN A 299 -1.50 -12.88 -17.59
C GLN A 299 -1.25 -12.96 -16.08
N TYR A 300 -0.44 -13.89 -15.61
CA TYR A 300 -0.23 -14.14 -14.19
C TYR A 300 1.09 -13.55 -13.72
N GLN A 301 1.04 -12.73 -12.68
CA GLN A 301 2.20 -12.14 -12.04
C GLN A 301 2.25 -12.53 -10.56
N PHE A 302 3.43 -12.96 -10.13
CA PHE A 302 3.73 -13.29 -8.72
C PHE A 302 4.89 -12.44 -8.24
N ASN A 303 4.80 -11.95 -7.01
CA ASN A 303 5.92 -11.26 -6.39
C ASN A 303 6.03 -11.68 -4.92
N ILE A 304 7.26 -11.71 -4.46
CA ILE A 304 7.64 -11.93 -3.07
C ILE A 304 8.55 -10.78 -2.68
N SER A 305 8.35 -10.20 -1.51
CA SER A 305 9.29 -9.25 -0.93
C SER A 305 9.54 -9.53 0.54
N TYR A 306 10.71 -9.10 0.99
CA TYR A 306 11.12 -9.15 2.38
C TYR A 306 11.72 -7.81 2.79
N ASP A 307 11.25 -7.29 3.92
CA ASP A 307 11.74 -6.06 4.53
C ASP A 307 12.81 -6.42 5.56
N PHE A 308 13.97 -5.82 5.45
CA PHE A 308 15.03 -5.86 6.46
C PHE A 308 14.94 -4.58 7.28
N THR A 309 14.53 -4.68 8.54
CA THR A 309 14.40 -3.52 9.44
C THR A 309 15.77 -2.91 9.72
N ILE A 310 15.90 -1.59 9.48
CA ILE A 310 17.12 -0.80 9.73
C ILE A 310 16.85 0.36 10.71
N SER A 311 15.62 0.47 11.21
CA SER A 311 15.23 1.47 12.21
C SER A 311 15.77 1.10 13.60
N GLY A 312 15.55 1.99 14.58
CA GLY A 312 15.91 1.71 15.99
C GLY A 312 15.27 0.46 16.60
N LEU A 313 14.28 -0.16 15.91
CA LEU A 313 13.71 -1.46 16.26
C LEU A 313 14.57 -2.65 15.81
N SER A 314 15.65 -2.44 15.04
CA SER A 314 16.49 -3.51 14.50
C SER A 314 17.09 -4.41 15.59
N ASP A 315 17.45 -3.85 16.73
CA ASP A 315 18.05 -4.59 17.85
C ASP A 315 17.03 -5.54 18.50
N LEU A 316 15.78 -5.10 18.64
CA LEU A 316 14.70 -5.91 19.21
C LEU A 316 14.17 -6.93 18.19
N ALA A 317 14.02 -6.50 16.93
CA ALA A 317 13.51 -7.34 15.84
C ALA A 317 14.56 -8.29 15.25
N LYS A 318 15.83 -8.22 15.68
CA LYS A 318 16.97 -8.95 15.08
C LYS A 318 16.98 -8.82 13.56
N THR A 319 16.75 -7.59 13.06
CA THR A 319 16.59 -7.23 11.64
C THR A 319 15.40 -7.88 10.92
N GLN A 320 14.57 -8.67 11.60
CA GLN A 320 13.39 -9.26 11.03
C GLN A 320 12.30 -8.19 10.84
N GLY A 321 11.82 -8.05 9.62
CA GLY A 321 10.84 -7.04 9.25
C GLY A 321 9.51 -7.66 8.82
N ALA A 322 9.18 -7.52 7.54
CA ALA A 322 7.93 -8.01 6.98
C ALA A 322 8.17 -8.89 5.76
N PHE A 323 7.30 -9.89 5.63
CA PHE A 323 7.19 -10.72 4.45
C PHE A 323 5.91 -10.39 3.70
N GLU A 324 6.00 -10.20 2.38
CA GLU A 324 4.84 -9.95 1.52
C GLU A 324 4.80 -10.90 0.34
N LEU A 325 3.58 -11.35 0.03
CA LEU A 325 3.25 -12.10 -1.18
C LEU A 325 2.22 -11.32 -1.99
N SER A 326 2.37 -11.30 -3.31
CA SER A 326 1.33 -10.82 -4.21
C SER A 326 1.12 -11.75 -5.38
N PHE A 327 -0.13 -11.87 -5.76
CA PHE A 327 -0.57 -12.55 -6.98
C PHE A 327 -1.48 -11.61 -7.75
N CYS A 328 -1.27 -11.47 -9.04
CA CYS A 328 -2.06 -10.61 -9.89
C CYS A 328 -2.36 -11.27 -11.23
N TYR A 329 -3.60 -11.16 -11.67
CA TYR A 329 -4.08 -11.50 -13.00
C TYR A 329 -4.28 -10.23 -13.82
N LEU A 330 -3.70 -10.18 -15.03
CA LEU A 330 -3.68 -9.01 -15.91
C LEU A 330 -4.14 -9.42 -17.31
N LEU A 331 -5.31 -8.97 -17.74
CA LEU A 331 -5.84 -9.21 -19.08
C LEU A 331 -5.83 -7.92 -19.90
N GLY A 332 -5.29 -7.98 -21.13
CA GLY A 332 -5.32 -6.83 -22.06
C GLY A 332 -4.39 -5.67 -21.62
N LYS A 333 -3.16 -6.02 -21.25
CA LYS A 333 -2.10 -5.06 -20.89
C LYS A 333 -1.51 -4.36 -22.11
#